data_4f1da8860443074eae11fa1769b87777
#
_entry.id   4f1da8860443074eae11fa1769b87777
#
_cell.length_a   1.000
_cell.length_b   1.000
_cell.length_c   1.000
_cell.angle_alpha   90.00
_cell.angle_beta   90.00
_cell.angle_gamma   90.00
#
_symmetry.space_group_name_H-M   'P 1'
#
loop_
_entity.id
_entity.type
_entity.pdbx_description
1 polymer ?
#
loop_
_entity_poly.entity_id
_entity_poly.type
_entity_poly.pdbx_seq_one_letter_code
_entity_poly.pdbx_strand_id
1 'polypeptide(L)'
;MQPFALLIGTIHMAKTAKKKAFKITPSKARRTRGDVVKQIAEATELKTGKVREVFDVLSQLIAADLGKGVGEFNFNGLMKLRTVKKPATPARKGRNPFTGEEIMFKAKPASRKVRVRALRTLNGMI
;
A
#
# COMPACT_ATOMS: atom_id res chain seq x y z
N MET A 1 7.35 45.09 17.17
CA MET A 1 6.04 45.17 16.52
C MET A 1 5.87 44.04 15.51
N GLN A 2 5.50 42.86 15.94
CA GLN A 2 5.29 41.73 15.03
C GLN A 2 4.18 40.79 15.52
N PRO A 3 2.94 41.25 15.50
CA PRO A 3 1.82 40.42 15.94
C PRO A 3 1.55 39.20 15.01
N PHE A 4 1.99 39.25 13.77
CA PHE A 4 1.80 38.17 12.80
C PHE A 4 2.54 36.88 13.14
N ALA A 5 3.77 36.98 13.62
CA ALA A 5 4.56 35.80 13.97
C ALA A 5 3.99 35.04 15.16
N LEU A 6 3.44 35.75 16.14
CA LEU A 6 2.78 35.18 17.31
C LEU A 6 1.46 34.50 16.94
N LEU A 7 0.67 35.10 16.06
CA LEU A 7 -0.59 34.54 15.56
C LEU A 7 -0.38 33.25 14.77
N ILE A 8 0.60 33.22 13.89
CA ILE A 8 0.95 32.04 13.10
C ILE A 8 1.43 30.89 14.00
N GLY A 9 2.26 31.19 15.00
CA GLY A 9 2.72 30.20 15.96
C GLY A 9 1.59 29.62 16.79
N THR A 10 0.64 30.43 17.23
CA THR A 10 -0.52 29.99 18.00
C THR A 10 -1.45 29.11 17.18
N ILE A 11 -1.73 29.48 15.94
CA ILE A 11 -2.55 28.67 15.01
C ILE A 11 -1.88 27.34 14.71
N HIS A 12 -0.58 27.34 14.54
CA HIS A 12 0.17 26.12 14.26
C HIS A 12 0.14 25.14 15.44
N MET A 13 0.32 25.60 16.64
CA MET A 13 0.19 24.80 17.87
C MET A 13 -1.24 24.26 18.08
N ALA A 14 -2.27 25.05 17.78
CA ALA A 14 -3.65 24.62 17.91
C ALA A 14 -4.02 23.47 16.96
N LYS A 15 -3.44 23.41 15.77
CA LYS A 15 -3.63 22.30 14.82
C LYS A 15 -2.98 21.00 15.28
N THR A 16 -1.85 21.04 15.97
CA THR A 16 -1.14 19.86 16.44
C THR A 16 -1.73 19.28 17.72
N ALA A 17 -2.44 20.06 18.52
CA ALA A 17 -3.01 19.64 19.80
C ALA A 17 -4.32 18.84 19.69
N LYS A 18 -5.01 18.81 18.54
CA LYS A 18 -6.31 18.18 18.35
C LYS A 18 -6.27 16.79 17.71
N LYS A 19 -5.40 15.92 18.11
CA LYS A 19 -5.48 14.51 17.72
C LYS A 19 -6.45 13.77 18.64
N LYS A 20 -7.69 13.58 18.20
CA LYS A 20 -8.63 12.70 18.89
C LYS A 20 -8.18 11.25 18.71
N ALA A 21 -8.03 10.52 19.79
CA ALA A 21 -7.83 9.08 19.74
C ALA A 21 -9.12 8.42 19.25
N PHE A 22 -9.09 7.86 18.05
CA PHE A 22 -10.21 7.13 17.48
C PHE A 22 -10.09 5.65 17.82
N LYS A 23 -11.09 5.09 18.51
CA LYS A 23 -11.16 3.66 18.74
C LYS A 23 -11.77 2.95 17.55
N ILE A 24 -10.95 2.18 16.86
CA ILE A 24 -11.41 1.32 15.77
C ILE A 24 -11.84 -0.02 16.37
N THR A 25 -13.11 -0.37 16.21
CA THR A 25 -13.63 -1.67 16.62
C THR A 25 -13.24 -2.76 15.62
N PRO A 26 -12.80 -3.93 16.07
CA PRO A 26 -12.52 -5.03 15.17
C PRO A 26 -13.79 -5.49 14.46
N SER A 27 -13.69 -5.79 13.17
CA SER A 27 -14.81 -6.25 12.37
C SER A 27 -14.89 -7.78 12.39
N LYS A 28 -16.10 -8.30 12.54
CA LYS A 28 -16.35 -9.75 12.43
C LYS A 28 -16.29 -10.28 11.00
N ALA A 29 -16.38 -9.40 10.02
CA ALA A 29 -16.34 -9.74 8.60
C ALA A 29 -15.20 -9.00 7.89
N ARG A 30 -14.82 -9.50 6.72
CA ARG A 30 -13.82 -8.84 5.88
C ARG A 30 -14.29 -7.45 5.48
N ARG A 31 -13.50 -6.44 5.79
CA ARG A 31 -13.78 -5.06 5.38
C ARG A 31 -13.59 -4.88 3.89
N THR A 32 -14.56 -4.23 3.26
CA THR A 32 -14.43 -3.82 1.87
C THR A 32 -13.61 -2.54 1.75
N ARG A 33 -13.17 -2.21 0.53
CA ARG A 33 -12.48 -0.94 0.26
C ARG A 33 -13.32 0.27 0.71
N GLY A 34 -14.62 0.22 0.50
CA GLY A 34 -15.55 1.28 0.91
C GLY A 34 -15.63 1.45 2.42
N ASP A 35 -15.64 0.36 3.16
CA ASP A 35 -15.69 0.39 4.63
C ASP A 35 -14.42 0.99 5.22
N VAL A 36 -13.26 0.65 4.65
CA VAL A 36 -11.97 1.22 5.05
C VAL A 36 -11.97 2.74 4.84
N VAL A 37 -12.44 3.21 3.68
CA VAL A 37 -12.53 4.64 3.36
C VAL A 37 -13.45 5.37 4.34
N LYS A 38 -14.62 4.81 4.63
CA LYS A 38 -15.57 5.39 5.58
C LYS A 38 -14.98 5.52 6.98
N GLN A 39 -14.36 4.47 7.48
CA GLN A 39 -13.76 4.47 8.82
C GLN A 39 -12.61 5.47 8.94
N ILE A 40 -11.78 5.58 7.92
CA ILE A 40 -10.71 6.58 7.91
C ILE A 40 -11.30 7.99 7.84
N ALA A 41 -12.33 8.20 7.03
CA ALA A 41 -13.00 9.49 6.95
C ALA A 41 -13.62 9.93 8.29
N GLU A 42 -14.26 9.01 9.00
CA GLU A 42 -14.81 9.26 10.34
C GLU A 42 -13.71 9.54 11.36
N ALA A 43 -12.63 8.77 11.33
CA ALA A 43 -11.51 8.93 12.26
C ALA A 43 -10.75 10.23 12.07
N THR A 44 -10.63 10.70 10.83
CA THR A 44 -9.87 11.90 10.47
C THR A 44 -10.73 13.14 10.30
N GLU A 45 -12.04 13.00 10.42
CA GLU A 45 -13.02 14.09 10.18
C GLU A 45 -12.93 14.68 8.75
N LEU A 46 -12.49 13.85 7.79
CA LEU A 46 -12.41 14.21 6.39
C LEU A 46 -13.59 13.67 5.60
N LYS A 47 -13.88 14.31 4.49
CA LYS A 47 -14.88 13.79 3.55
C LYS A 47 -14.37 12.52 2.87
N THR A 48 -15.26 11.57 2.61
CA THR A 48 -14.92 10.30 1.93
C THR A 48 -14.24 10.51 0.57
N GLY A 49 -14.64 11.58 -0.15
CA GLY A 49 -13.98 11.96 -1.41
C GLY A 49 -12.51 12.30 -1.23
N LYS A 50 -12.17 13.05 -0.18
CA LYS A 50 -10.77 13.41 0.14
C LYS A 50 -9.94 12.18 0.51
N VAL A 51 -10.51 11.25 1.26
CA VAL A 51 -9.83 10.00 1.60
C VAL A 51 -9.55 9.17 0.34
N ARG A 52 -10.49 9.12 -0.59
CA ARG A 52 -10.27 8.44 -1.89
C ARG A 52 -9.15 9.09 -2.69
N GLU A 53 -9.10 10.41 -2.76
CA GLU A 53 -8.01 11.14 -3.41
C GLU A 53 -6.65 10.78 -2.81
N VAL A 54 -6.56 10.71 -1.48
CA VAL A 54 -5.33 10.30 -0.78
C VAL A 54 -4.91 8.89 -1.19
N PHE A 55 -5.83 7.94 -1.26
CA PHE A 55 -5.53 6.58 -1.71
C PHE A 55 -5.13 6.51 -3.18
N ASP A 56 -5.75 7.31 -4.04
CA ASP A 56 -5.40 7.37 -5.45
C ASP A 56 -3.98 7.92 -5.66
N VAL A 57 -3.63 8.98 -4.95
CA VAL A 57 -2.25 9.53 -4.94
C VAL A 57 -1.26 8.50 -4.40
N LEU A 58 -1.61 7.81 -3.33
CA LEU A 58 -0.78 6.73 -2.78
C LEU A 58 -0.54 5.61 -3.80
N SER A 59 -1.58 5.22 -4.53
CA SER A 59 -1.47 4.21 -5.59
C SER A 59 -0.55 4.67 -6.71
N GLN A 60 -0.61 5.94 -7.10
CA GLN A 60 0.28 6.53 -8.09
C GLN A 60 1.74 6.57 -7.62
N LEU A 61 1.98 6.91 -6.35
CA LEU A 61 3.32 6.88 -5.74
C LEU A 61 3.90 5.47 -5.75
N ILE A 62 3.11 4.49 -5.36
CA ILE A 62 3.52 3.08 -5.38
C ILE A 62 3.86 2.64 -6.82
N ALA A 63 3.02 2.98 -7.78
CA ALA A 63 3.24 2.64 -9.18
C ALA A 63 4.52 3.29 -9.74
N ALA A 64 4.78 4.54 -9.39
CA ALA A 64 5.99 5.25 -9.81
C ALA A 64 7.25 4.61 -9.22
N ASP A 65 7.27 4.34 -7.94
CA ASP A 65 8.44 3.78 -7.25
C ASP A 65 8.72 2.33 -7.65
N LEU A 66 7.70 1.51 -7.81
CA LEU A 66 7.86 0.11 -8.22
C LEU A 66 8.10 -0.05 -9.72
N GLY A 67 7.57 0.84 -10.55
CA GLY A 67 7.71 0.76 -12.01
C GLY A 67 9.04 1.29 -12.52
N LYS A 68 9.27 2.58 -12.35
CA LYS A 68 10.43 3.31 -12.90
C LYS A 68 11.47 3.72 -11.85
N GLY A 69 11.10 3.68 -10.57
CA GLY A 69 11.96 4.10 -9.47
C GLY A 69 12.86 2.99 -8.94
N VAL A 70 13.17 3.07 -7.66
CA VAL A 70 14.10 2.18 -6.93
C VAL A 70 13.62 0.72 -6.91
N GLY A 71 12.32 0.46 -7.15
CA GLY A 71 11.74 -0.88 -7.07
C GLY A 71 11.38 -1.32 -5.65
N GLU A 72 11.45 -0.41 -4.68
CA GLU A 72 11.02 -0.65 -3.30
C GLU A 72 10.13 0.50 -2.84
N PHE A 73 9.08 0.16 -2.09
CA PHE A 73 8.20 1.12 -1.45
C PHE A 73 7.88 0.67 -0.03
N ASN A 74 8.08 1.56 0.93
CA ASN A 74 7.73 1.32 2.31
C ASN A 74 6.36 1.94 2.60
N PHE A 75 5.36 1.10 2.88
CA PHE A 75 4.02 1.54 3.22
C PHE A 75 3.93 1.83 4.71
N ASN A 76 4.20 3.08 5.08
CA ASN A 76 4.07 3.61 6.45
C ASN A 76 4.73 2.74 7.55
N GLY A 77 5.80 2.04 7.24
CA GLY A 77 6.46 1.14 8.19
C GLY A 77 5.70 -0.16 8.50
N LEU A 78 4.53 -0.38 7.88
CA LEU A 78 3.71 -1.58 8.07
C LEU A 78 4.12 -2.72 7.17
N MET A 79 4.36 -2.43 5.90
CA MET A 79 4.75 -3.41 4.90
C MET A 79 5.74 -2.82 3.92
N LYS A 80 6.54 -3.68 3.34
CA LYS A 80 7.51 -3.32 2.31
C LYS A 80 7.13 -4.00 1.00
N LEU A 81 6.98 -3.19 -0.04
CA LEU A 81 6.72 -3.65 -1.40
C LEU A 81 8.03 -3.68 -2.17
N ARG A 82 8.31 -4.77 -2.84
CA ARG A 82 9.53 -4.94 -3.62
C ARG A 82 9.23 -5.53 -4.98
N THR A 83 9.79 -4.93 -6.02
CA THR A 83 9.71 -5.47 -7.38
C THR A 83 10.79 -6.52 -7.59
N VAL A 84 10.39 -7.73 -7.93
CA VAL A 84 11.29 -8.82 -8.27
C VAL A 84 11.22 -9.06 -9.78
N LYS A 85 12.38 -9.03 -10.43
CA LYS A 85 12.49 -9.39 -11.84
C LYS A 85 12.54 -10.90 -11.97
N LYS A 86 11.65 -11.47 -12.76
CA LYS A 86 11.73 -12.87 -13.17
C LYS A 86 12.44 -12.96 -14.50
N PRO A 87 13.52 -13.76 -14.61
CA PRO A 87 14.19 -13.96 -15.88
C PRO A 87 13.28 -14.64 -16.88
N ALA A 88 13.53 -14.43 -18.17
CA ALA A 88 12.85 -15.14 -19.23
C ALA A 88 13.19 -16.64 -19.13
N THR A 89 12.16 -17.49 -19.23
CA THR A 89 12.37 -18.93 -19.29
C THR A 89 12.27 -19.40 -20.75
N PRO A 90 13.27 -20.16 -21.23
CA PRO A 90 13.20 -20.72 -22.57
C PRO A 90 12.11 -21.81 -22.66
N ALA A 91 11.64 -22.07 -23.88
CA ALA A 91 10.74 -23.17 -24.12
C ALA A 91 11.41 -24.50 -23.70
N ARG A 92 10.71 -25.31 -22.93
CA ARG A 92 11.21 -26.59 -22.47
C ARG A 92 10.16 -27.69 -22.64
N LYS A 93 10.62 -28.90 -22.88
CA LYS A 93 9.77 -30.06 -22.88
C LYS A 93 9.43 -30.45 -21.44
N GLY A 94 8.16 -30.63 -21.16
CA GLY A 94 7.65 -31.12 -19.89
C GLY A 94 6.70 -32.28 -20.10
N ARG A 95 6.40 -33.01 -19.04
CA ARG A 95 5.45 -34.13 -19.06
C ARG A 95 4.22 -33.75 -18.27
N ASN A 96 3.04 -34.01 -18.87
CA ASN A 96 1.79 -33.81 -18.15
C ASN A 96 1.65 -34.87 -17.05
N PRO A 97 1.56 -34.49 -15.75
CA PRO A 97 1.45 -35.45 -14.66
C PRO A 97 0.13 -36.28 -14.69
N PHE A 98 -0.89 -35.81 -15.41
CA PHE A 98 -2.19 -36.50 -15.48
C PHE A 98 -2.30 -37.50 -16.64
N THR A 99 -1.73 -37.17 -17.80
CA THR A 99 -1.82 -38.00 -19.00
C THR A 99 -0.51 -38.67 -19.40
N GLY A 100 0.60 -38.23 -18.85
CA GLY A 100 1.95 -38.71 -19.20
C GLY A 100 2.45 -38.27 -20.58
N GLU A 101 1.70 -37.44 -21.30
CA GLU A 101 2.08 -36.91 -22.60
C GLU A 101 3.15 -35.85 -22.51
N GLU A 102 4.04 -35.79 -23.49
CA GLU A 102 5.03 -34.73 -23.61
C GLU A 102 4.34 -33.42 -24.05
N ILE A 103 4.50 -32.39 -23.24
CA ILE A 103 3.97 -31.06 -23.54
C ILE A 103 5.15 -30.09 -23.70
N MET A 104 5.10 -29.26 -24.76
CA MET A 104 6.01 -28.15 -24.92
C MET A 104 5.52 -26.94 -24.13
N PHE A 105 6.22 -26.59 -23.07
CA PHE A 105 5.97 -25.32 -22.38
C PHE A 105 6.54 -24.17 -23.21
N LYS A 106 5.65 -23.22 -23.54
CA LYS A 106 6.06 -22.02 -24.29
C LYS A 106 7.07 -21.20 -23.50
N ALA A 107 8.01 -20.59 -24.19
CA ALA A 107 8.91 -19.60 -23.60
C ALA A 107 8.11 -18.46 -22.97
N LYS A 108 8.45 -18.08 -21.75
CA LYS A 108 7.87 -16.93 -21.06
C LYS A 108 8.84 -15.76 -21.10
N PRO A 109 8.41 -14.57 -21.53
CA PRO A 109 9.28 -13.39 -21.51
C PRO A 109 9.61 -12.99 -20.08
N ALA A 110 10.66 -12.23 -19.88
CA ALA A 110 11.02 -11.65 -18.60
C ALA A 110 9.85 -10.81 -18.07
N SER A 111 9.47 -11.03 -16.83
CA SER A 111 8.36 -10.31 -16.18
C SER A 111 8.80 -9.74 -14.84
N ARG A 112 8.08 -8.72 -14.39
CA ARG A 112 8.27 -8.14 -13.06
C ARG A 112 7.10 -8.54 -12.18
N LYS A 113 7.39 -8.91 -10.95
CA LYS A 113 6.37 -9.26 -9.95
C LYS A 113 6.62 -8.46 -8.67
N VAL A 114 5.56 -7.97 -8.08
CA VAL A 114 5.63 -7.29 -6.78
C VAL A 114 5.51 -8.31 -5.66
N ARG A 115 6.44 -8.27 -4.72
CA ARG A 115 6.37 -9.02 -3.45
C ARG A 115 6.06 -8.07 -2.31
N VAL A 116 5.13 -8.47 -1.46
CA VAL A 116 4.75 -7.74 -0.25
C VAL A 116 5.32 -8.48 0.95
N ARG A 117 6.06 -7.75 1.78
CA ARG A 117 6.61 -8.28 3.03
C ARG A 117 6.07 -7.50 4.21
N ALA A 118 5.48 -8.19 5.18
CA ALA A 118 5.07 -7.58 6.44
C ALA A 118 6.30 -7.19 7.25
N LEU A 119 6.29 -6.00 7.80
CA LEU A 119 7.33 -5.50 8.67
C LEU A 119 7.00 -5.82 10.14
N ARG A 120 8.01 -5.65 11.01
CA ARG A 120 7.88 -5.92 12.44
C ARG A 120 6.71 -5.17 13.09
N THR A 121 6.46 -3.93 12.69
CA THR A 121 5.36 -3.10 13.18
C THR A 121 4.00 -3.73 12.90
N LEU A 122 3.78 -4.26 11.70
CA LEU A 122 2.54 -4.94 11.35
C LEU A 122 2.36 -6.25 12.12
N ASN A 123 3.42 -7.04 12.25
CA ASN A 123 3.40 -8.28 13.02
C ASN A 123 3.16 -8.04 14.52
N GLY A 124 3.60 -6.91 15.05
CA GLY A 124 3.39 -6.51 16.43
C GLY A 124 1.96 -6.08 16.78
N MET A 125 1.09 -5.93 15.78
CA MET A 125 -0.32 -5.55 15.97
C MET A 125 -1.24 -6.72 16.30
N ILE A 126 -0.75 -7.94 16.19
CA ILE A 126 -1.49 -9.19 16.46
C ILE A 126 -0.94 -9.94 17.67
#